data_a13e51634d52bc727d066a35679280af
#
_entry.id   a13e51634d52bc727d066a35679280af
#
_cell.length_a   1.000
_cell.length_b   1.000
_cell.length_c   1.000
_cell.angle_alpha   90.00
_cell.angle_beta   90.00
_cell.angle_gamma   90.00
#
_symmetry.space_group_name_H-M   'P 1'
#
loop_
_entity.id
_entity.type
_entity.pdbx_description
1 polymer ?
#
loop_
_entity_poly.entity_id
_entity_poly.type
_entity_poly.pdbx_seq_one_letter_code
_entity_poly.pdbx_strand_id
1 'polypeptide(L)'
;GVKMGKSLGNFITLKDAFGKNSPMEIRFFILGSHYRSTLDFSEEALHGAASGWRKIQSFSERLKRVKGREGTGEGELTVLTRQYIQAFRQSMDDDFNTPRAIAATFDYIRQATPVLEKGGVGAGELDHSRETFKTFTADILGLKAETNTLENSDNHFEEIMQLILQLRDRMRKEKNWETADFIRDELARQGIVIKDTPRGTVWEYK
;
A
#
# COMPACT_ATOMS: atom_id res chain seq x y z
N GLY A 1 -4.74 18.27 24.72
CA GLY A 1 -4.60 18.96 23.43
C GLY A 1 -5.25 20.34 23.46
N VAL A 2 -4.73 21.26 22.67
CA VAL A 2 -5.31 22.61 22.51
C VAL A 2 -6.30 22.58 21.35
N LYS A 3 -7.50 23.14 21.54
CA LYS A 3 -8.49 23.23 20.46
C LYS A 3 -7.91 23.97 19.26
N MET A 4 -8.02 23.38 18.07
CA MET A 4 -7.59 24.00 16.82
C MET A 4 -8.47 25.22 16.49
N GLY A 5 -7.86 26.37 16.21
CA GLY A 5 -8.58 27.59 15.90
C GLY A 5 -7.74 28.58 15.08
N LYS A 6 -8.36 29.29 14.15
CA LYS A 6 -7.68 30.27 13.30
C LYS A 6 -7.01 31.38 14.14
N SER A 7 -7.67 31.83 15.21
CA SER A 7 -7.13 32.86 16.11
C SER A 7 -5.92 32.41 16.93
N LEU A 8 -5.69 31.10 17.05
CA LEU A 8 -4.57 30.54 17.80
C LEU A 8 -3.37 30.19 16.89
N GLY A 9 -3.47 30.39 15.58
CA GLY A 9 -2.40 30.10 14.63
C GLY A 9 -2.06 28.61 14.49
N ASN A 10 -2.83 27.72 15.12
CA ASN A 10 -2.65 26.27 15.10
C ASN A 10 -3.63 25.55 14.15
N PHE A 11 -4.21 26.29 13.21
CA PHE A 11 -5.19 25.79 12.26
C PHE A 11 -4.49 25.24 11.01
N ILE A 12 -4.75 23.97 10.69
CA ILE A 12 -4.27 23.31 9.46
C ILE A 12 -5.47 23.07 8.58
N THR A 13 -5.42 23.52 7.32
CA THR A 13 -6.47 23.21 6.33
C THR A 13 -6.27 21.81 5.75
N LEU A 14 -7.35 21.21 5.24
CA LEU A 14 -7.22 19.95 4.48
C LEU A 14 -6.29 20.11 3.26
N LYS A 15 -6.28 21.30 2.65
CA LYS A 15 -5.38 21.60 1.53
C LYS A 15 -3.91 21.50 1.96
N ASP A 16 -3.57 22.05 3.14
CA ASP A 16 -2.21 21.97 3.67
C ASP A 16 -1.85 20.52 4.05
N ALA A 17 -2.81 19.79 4.63
CA ALA A 17 -2.62 18.40 4.99
C ALA A 17 -2.40 17.50 3.74
N PHE A 18 -3.13 17.74 2.63
CA PHE A 18 -2.93 17.03 1.35
C PHE A 18 -1.62 17.36 0.66
N GLY A 19 -0.98 18.47 1.00
CA GLY A 19 0.36 18.78 0.50
C GLY A 19 1.47 17.85 1.05
N LYS A 20 1.19 17.16 2.17
CA LYS A 20 2.16 16.28 2.86
C LYS A 20 1.72 14.82 2.95
N ASN A 21 0.44 14.55 2.84
CA ASN A 21 -0.16 13.23 3.07
C ASN A 21 -1.16 12.91 1.97
N SER A 22 -1.28 11.65 1.58
CA SER A 22 -2.31 11.24 0.64
C SER A 22 -3.71 11.37 1.24
N PRO A 23 -4.75 11.55 0.42
CA PRO A 23 -6.13 11.59 0.89
C PRO A 23 -6.54 10.35 1.69
N MET A 24 -6.00 9.18 1.33
CA MET A 24 -6.30 7.92 2.02
C MET A 24 -5.61 7.81 3.38
N GLU A 25 -4.41 8.35 3.55
CA GLU A 25 -3.75 8.43 4.85
C GLU A 25 -4.53 9.31 5.81
N ILE A 26 -5.01 10.46 5.34
CA ILE A 26 -5.85 11.36 6.14
C ILE A 26 -7.20 10.70 6.46
N ARG A 27 -7.82 10.04 5.49
CA ARG A 27 -9.06 9.28 5.74
C ARG A 27 -8.85 8.19 6.77
N PHE A 28 -7.78 7.42 6.65
CA PHE A 28 -7.45 6.36 7.60
C PHE A 28 -7.20 6.91 9.00
N PHE A 29 -6.50 8.04 9.10
CA PHE A 29 -6.29 8.76 10.36
C PHE A 29 -7.62 9.14 11.03
N ILE A 30 -8.56 9.73 10.29
CA ILE A 30 -9.88 10.12 10.80
C ILE A 30 -10.67 8.89 11.27
N LEU A 31 -10.67 7.81 10.51
CA LEU A 31 -11.36 6.56 10.85
C LEU A 31 -10.71 5.83 12.04
N GLY A 32 -9.46 6.14 12.36
CA GLY A 32 -8.73 5.63 13.52
C GLY A 32 -9.24 6.16 14.86
N SER A 33 -10.11 7.18 14.86
CA SER A 33 -10.78 7.71 16.05
C SER A 33 -12.29 7.53 15.93
N HIS A 34 -12.95 7.25 17.07
CA HIS A 34 -14.40 7.21 17.09
C HIS A 34 -14.97 8.60 16.78
N TYR A 35 -16.00 8.68 15.93
CA TYR A 35 -16.53 9.97 15.44
C TYR A 35 -17.08 10.89 16.54
N ARG A 36 -17.41 10.36 17.72
CA ARG A 36 -17.81 11.11 18.91
C ARG A 36 -16.61 11.53 19.80
N SER A 37 -15.42 11.05 19.52
CA SER A 37 -14.22 11.37 20.31
C SER A 37 -13.49 12.58 19.74
N THR A 38 -12.70 13.23 20.58
CA THR A 38 -11.79 14.27 20.12
C THR A 38 -10.68 13.65 19.29
N LEU A 39 -10.44 14.19 18.11
CA LEU A 39 -9.34 13.77 17.24
C LEU A 39 -8.13 14.68 17.53
N ASP A 40 -7.02 14.12 17.96
CA ASP A 40 -5.76 14.85 18.15
C ASP A 40 -4.97 14.81 16.84
N PHE A 41 -4.91 15.97 16.17
CA PHE A 41 -4.25 16.11 14.89
C PHE A 41 -2.79 16.50 15.08
N SER A 42 -1.90 15.51 14.96
CA SER A 42 -0.45 15.72 15.03
C SER A 42 0.27 15.03 13.84
N GLU A 43 1.45 15.53 13.50
CA GLU A 43 2.27 14.92 12.43
C GLU A 43 2.65 13.47 12.78
N GLU A 44 2.91 13.19 14.05
CA GLU A 44 3.22 11.84 14.54
C GLU A 44 2.03 10.88 14.36
N ALA A 45 0.82 11.33 14.71
CA ALA A 45 -0.39 10.54 14.55
C ALA A 45 -0.71 10.26 13.07
N LEU A 46 -0.50 11.24 12.19
CA LEU A 46 -0.62 11.07 10.74
C LEU A 46 0.41 10.08 10.18
N HIS A 47 1.66 10.15 10.63
CA HIS A 47 2.69 9.20 10.22
C HIS A 47 2.36 7.77 10.67
N GLY A 48 1.85 7.61 11.89
CA GLY A 48 1.33 6.33 12.38
C GLY A 48 0.19 5.80 11.52
N ALA A 49 -0.75 6.66 11.16
CA ALA A 49 -1.87 6.33 10.27
C ALA A 49 -1.40 5.92 8.87
N ALA A 50 -0.44 6.64 8.28
CA ALA A 50 0.16 6.30 7.00
C ALA A 50 0.81 4.91 7.02
N SER A 51 1.51 4.57 8.11
CA SER A 51 2.09 3.24 8.29
C SER A 51 1.02 2.15 8.39
N GLY A 52 -0.08 2.43 9.11
CA GLY A 52 -1.23 1.51 9.20
C GLY A 52 -1.89 1.29 7.84
N TRP A 53 -2.15 2.36 7.10
CA TRP A 53 -2.72 2.29 5.77
C TRP A 53 -1.88 1.44 4.81
N ARG A 54 -0.56 1.65 4.78
CA ARG A 54 0.36 0.85 3.96
C ARG A 54 0.30 -0.65 4.26
N LYS A 55 0.08 -1.05 5.51
CA LYS A 55 -0.09 -2.47 5.87
C LYS A 55 -1.36 -3.07 5.24
N ILE A 56 -2.47 -2.32 5.24
CA ILE A 56 -3.73 -2.74 4.60
C ILE A 56 -3.54 -2.88 3.10
N GLN A 57 -2.89 -1.91 2.45
CA GLN A 57 -2.57 -1.97 1.02
C GLN A 57 -1.69 -3.19 0.69
N SER A 58 -0.61 -3.39 1.44
CA SER A 58 0.30 -4.52 1.23
C SER A 58 -0.40 -5.86 1.36
N PHE A 59 -1.32 -6.02 2.30
CA PHE A 59 -2.09 -7.23 2.45
C PHE A 59 -3.09 -7.42 1.29
N SER A 60 -3.75 -6.36 0.85
CA SER A 60 -4.63 -6.39 -0.33
C SER A 60 -3.87 -6.88 -1.57
N GLU A 61 -2.67 -6.33 -1.82
CA GLU A 61 -1.83 -6.77 -2.93
C GLU A 61 -1.35 -8.22 -2.77
N ARG A 62 -1.03 -8.64 -1.56
CA ARG A 62 -0.69 -10.05 -1.27
C ARG A 62 -1.85 -10.98 -1.63
N LEU A 63 -3.07 -10.66 -1.18
CA LEU A 63 -4.27 -11.45 -1.52
C LEU A 63 -4.47 -11.58 -3.04
N LYS A 64 -4.20 -10.53 -3.81
CA LYS A 64 -4.32 -10.56 -5.27
C LYS A 64 -3.28 -11.48 -5.93
N ARG A 65 -2.06 -11.53 -5.41
CA ARG A 65 -0.93 -12.29 -5.99
C ARG A 65 -0.95 -13.77 -5.68
N VAL A 66 -1.50 -14.18 -4.54
CA VAL A 66 -1.56 -15.59 -4.16
C VAL A 66 -2.44 -16.35 -5.13
N LYS A 67 -1.93 -17.49 -5.65
CA LYS A 67 -2.70 -18.39 -6.50
C LYS A 67 -3.31 -19.48 -5.64
N GLY A 68 -4.62 -19.68 -5.76
CA GLY A 68 -5.32 -20.77 -5.08
C GLY A 68 -5.05 -22.12 -5.75
N ARG A 69 -5.14 -23.21 -4.97
CA ARG A 69 -5.19 -24.57 -5.50
C ARG A 69 -6.64 -24.92 -5.89
N GLU A 70 -6.80 -25.78 -6.86
CA GLU A 70 -8.10 -26.39 -7.12
C GLU A 70 -8.52 -27.19 -5.88
N GLY A 71 -9.69 -26.90 -5.37
CA GLY A 71 -10.26 -27.54 -4.19
C GLY A 71 -11.37 -26.70 -3.57
N THR A 72 -12.39 -27.38 -3.05
CA THR A 72 -13.59 -26.75 -2.46
C THR A 72 -13.69 -26.94 -0.95
N GLY A 73 -12.58 -27.32 -0.29
CA GLY A 73 -12.55 -27.56 1.15
C GLY A 73 -12.64 -26.26 1.96
N GLU A 74 -13.29 -26.32 3.12
CA GLU A 74 -13.21 -25.25 4.12
C GLU A 74 -11.87 -25.37 4.85
N GLY A 75 -10.94 -24.46 4.52
CA GLY A 75 -9.62 -24.40 5.15
C GLY A 75 -9.53 -23.33 6.24
N GLU A 76 -8.34 -23.18 6.77
CA GLU A 76 -8.03 -22.25 7.84
C GLU A 76 -8.37 -20.79 7.47
N LEU A 77 -8.14 -20.39 6.21
CA LEU A 77 -8.46 -19.03 5.74
C LEU A 77 -9.96 -18.75 5.78
N THR A 78 -10.81 -19.74 5.47
CA THR A 78 -12.28 -19.60 5.57
C THR A 78 -12.72 -19.31 7.00
N VAL A 79 -12.15 -20.01 7.97
CA VAL A 79 -12.46 -19.80 9.40
C VAL A 79 -12.07 -18.39 9.83
N LEU A 80 -10.86 -17.97 9.49
CA LEU A 80 -10.36 -16.63 9.80
C LEU A 80 -11.20 -15.53 9.13
N THR A 81 -11.63 -15.74 7.88
CA THR A 81 -12.49 -14.79 7.17
C THR A 81 -13.86 -14.66 7.84
N ARG A 82 -14.47 -15.75 8.28
CA ARG A 82 -15.72 -15.71 9.05
C ARG A 82 -15.59 -14.97 10.38
N GLN A 83 -14.51 -15.21 11.11
CA GLN A 83 -14.22 -14.49 12.36
C GLN A 83 -14.04 -12.99 12.11
N TYR A 84 -13.36 -12.63 11.05
CA TYR A 84 -13.19 -11.23 10.64
C TYR A 84 -14.54 -10.59 10.30
N ILE A 85 -15.39 -11.26 9.53
CA ILE A 85 -16.73 -10.77 9.21
C ILE A 85 -17.53 -10.48 10.49
N GLN A 86 -17.50 -11.39 11.45
CA GLN A 86 -18.21 -11.23 12.70
C GLN A 86 -17.66 -10.07 13.52
N ALA A 87 -16.36 -9.99 13.71
CA ALA A 87 -15.71 -8.92 14.50
C ALA A 87 -15.92 -7.54 13.87
N PHE A 88 -15.82 -7.44 12.54
CA PHE A 88 -16.05 -6.20 11.82
C PHE A 88 -17.51 -5.73 11.96
N ARG A 89 -18.46 -6.62 11.73
CA ARG A 89 -19.90 -6.30 11.89
C ARG A 89 -20.24 -5.87 13.31
N GLN A 90 -19.82 -6.61 14.32
CA GLN A 90 -20.00 -6.23 15.72
C GLN A 90 -19.44 -4.85 16.04
N SER A 91 -18.30 -4.49 15.44
CA SER A 91 -17.70 -3.17 15.62
C SER A 91 -18.54 -2.07 14.98
N MET A 92 -19.10 -2.31 13.79
CA MET A 92 -19.94 -1.33 13.09
C MET A 92 -21.32 -1.21 13.71
N ASP A 93 -21.88 -2.30 14.26
CA ASP A 93 -23.15 -2.31 14.99
C ASP A 93 -23.02 -1.59 16.36
N ASP A 94 -21.81 -1.48 16.90
CA ASP A 94 -21.47 -0.73 18.10
C ASP A 94 -21.21 0.75 17.76
N ASP A 95 -22.26 1.47 17.39
CA ASP A 95 -22.23 2.90 17.10
C ASP A 95 -21.18 3.32 16.06
N PHE A 96 -21.07 2.54 14.98
CA PHE A 96 -20.07 2.79 13.91
C PHE A 96 -18.63 2.92 14.43
N ASN A 97 -18.22 2.01 15.31
CA ASN A 97 -16.91 2.01 15.95
C ASN A 97 -15.80 1.65 14.94
N THR A 98 -15.48 2.61 14.08
CA THR A 98 -14.47 2.42 13.03
C THR A 98 -13.06 2.08 13.57
N PRO A 99 -12.58 2.62 14.72
CA PRO A 99 -11.32 2.18 15.31
C PRO A 99 -11.30 0.68 15.63
N ARG A 100 -12.40 0.16 16.18
CA ARG A 100 -12.53 -1.26 16.49
C ARG A 100 -12.64 -2.12 15.23
N ALA A 101 -13.33 -1.65 14.20
CA ALA A 101 -13.39 -2.32 12.90
C ALA A 101 -12.00 -2.38 12.21
N ILE A 102 -11.20 -1.31 12.32
CA ILE A 102 -9.81 -1.27 11.85
C ILE A 102 -8.94 -2.24 12.66
N ALA A 103 -9.11 -2.33 13.98
CA ALA A 103 -8.41 -3.30 14.80
C ALA A 103 -8.72 -4.74 14.37
N ALA A 104 -10.00 -5.06 14.13
CA ALA A 104 -10.41 -6.36 13.59
C ALA A 104 -9.77 -6.65 12.22
N THR A 105 -9.60 -5.63 11.37
CA THR A 105 -8.90 -5.76 10.09
C THR A 105 -7.42 -6.11 10.29
N PHE A 106 -6.73 -5.46 11.23
CA PHE A 106 -5.34 -5.81 11.54
C PHE A 106 -5.17 -7.18 12.16
N ASP A 107 -6.10 -7.60 13.02
CA ASP A 107 -6.10 -8.95 13.59
C ASP A 107 -6.26 -10.00 12.49
N TYR A 108 -7.15 -9.76 11.53
CA TYR A 108 -7.28 -10.62 10.36
C TYR A 108 -5.99 -10.68 9.53
N ILE A 109 -5.40 -9.55 9.20
CA ILE A 109 -4.13 -9.48 8.46
C ILE A 109 -3.05 -10.30 9.17
N ARG A 110 -2.91 -10.15 10.50
CA ARG A 110 -1.91 -10.84 11.31
C ARG A 110 -2.09 -12.35 11.27
N GLN A 111 -3.34 -12.84 11.32
CA GLN A 111 -3.64 -14.27 11.34
C GLN A 111 -3.64 -14.89 9.94
N ALA A 112 -4.14 -14.20 8.93
CA ALA A 112 -4.22 -14.72 7.57
C ALA A 112 -2.86 -14.72 6.85
N THR A 113 -1.95 -13.81 7.18
CA THR A 113 -0.62 -13.72 6.52
C THR A 113 0.15 -15.04 6.59
N PRO A 114 0.33 -15.70 7.75
CA PRO A 114 1.04 -16.98 7.82
C PRO A 114 0.35 -18.09 7.02
N VAL A 115 -0.98 -18.09 6.97
CA VAL A 115 -1.76 -19.08 6.19
C VAL A 115 -1.49 -18.93 4.70
N LEU A 116 -1.46 -17.68 4.22
CA LEU A 116 -1.14 -17.38 2.82
C LEU A 116 0.32 -17.73 2.47
N GLU A 117 1.26 -17.56 3.41
CA GLU A 117 2.69 -17.89 3.24
C GLU A 117 2.96 -19.38 3.19
N LYS A 118 2.27 -20.17 4.00
CA LYS A 118 2.35 -21.64 3.92
C LYS A 118 1.89 -22.18 2.56
N GLY A 119 1.03 -21.41 1.87
CA GLY A 119 0.45 -21.84 0.61
C GLY A 119 -0.58 -22.95 0.76
N GLY A 120 -1.10 -23.43 -0.36
CA GLY A 120 -2.06 -24.52 -0.36
C GLY A 120 -3.51 -24.13 -0.10
N VAL A 121 -3.79 -22.84 -0.05
CA VAL A 121 -5.14 -22.29 0.14
C VAL A 121 -5.99 -22.55 -1.10
N GLY A 122 -7.24 -22.96 -0.90
CA GLY A 122 -8.19 -23.19 -1.99
C GLY A 122 -8.59 -21.90 -2.73
N ALA A 123 -8.85 -22.00 -4.03
CA ALA A 123 -9.24 -20.83 -4.83
C ALA A 123 -10.49 -20.16 -4.29
N GLY A 124 -11.53 -20.94 -3.90
CA GLY A 124 -12.75 -20.41 -3.31
C GLY A 124 -12.56 -19.69 -1.98
N GLU A 125 -11.61 -20.17 -1.15
CA GLU A 125 -11.26 -19.50 0.11
C GLU A 125 -10.60 -18.14 -0.15
N LEU A 126 -9.70 -18.09 -1.13
CA LEU A 126 -9.03 -16.84 -1.53
C LEU A 126 -10.02 -15.83 -2.08
N ASP A 127 -10.93 -16.26 -2.96
CA ASP A 127 -11.91 -15.36 -3.56
C ASP A 127 -12.89 -14.80 -2.51
N HIS A 128 -13.35 -15.64 -1.59
CA HIS A 128 -14.17 -15.19 -0.46
C HIS A 128 -13.41 -14.19 0.45
N SER A 129 -12.13 -14.48 0.74
CA SER A 129 -11.27 -13.58 1.52
C SER A 129 -11.05 -12.24 0.80
N ARG A 130 -10.76 -12.26 -0.50
CA ARG A 130 -10.55 -11.05 -1.34
C ARG A 130 -11.78 -10.17 -1.36
N GLU A 131 -12.93 -10.77 -1.63
CA GLU A 131 -14.21 -10.04 -1.70
C GLU A 131 -14.57 -9.44 -0.33
N THR A 132 -14.45 -10.21 0.75
CA THR A 132 -14.71 -9.73 2.10
C THR A 132 -13.78 -8.58 2.47
N PHE A 133 -12.48 -8.74 2.23
CA PHE A 133 -11.49 -7.71 2.56
C PHE A 133 -11.74 -6.42 1.77
N LYS A 134 -12.01 -6.55 0.46
CA LYS A 134 -12.36 -5.42 -0.39
C LYS A 134 -13.64 -4.73 0.09
N THR A 135 -14.70 -5.49 0.35
CA THR A 135 -15.99 -4.94 0.80
C THR A 135 -15.82 -4.11 2.08
N PHE A 136 -15.09 -4.63 3.06
CA PHE A 136 -14.94 -3.96 4.35
C PHE A 136 -14.00 -2.75 4.27
N THR A 137 -12.87 -2.89 3.59
CA THR A 137 -11.90 -1.79 3.51
C THR A 137 -12.26 -0.75 2.47
N ALA A 138 -12.59 -1.16 1.25
CA ALA A 138 -12.81 -0.23 0.14
C ALA A 138 -14.26 0.27 0.04
N ASP A 139 -15.26 -0.62 0.21
CA ASP A 139 -16.64 -0.25 -0.06
C ASP A 139 -17.33 0.33 1.20
N ILE A 140 -17.03 -0.19 2.39
CA ILE A 140 -17.60 0.31 3.66
C ILE A 140 -16.77 1.42 4.26
N LEU A 141 -15.47 1.19 4.53
CA LEU A 141 -14.61 2.22 5.13
C LEU A 141 -14.15 3.26 4.10
N GLY A 142 -14.31 3.01 2.80
CA GLY A 142 -13.88 3.90 1.72
C GLY A 142 -12.36 4.02 1.59
N LEU A 143 -11.62 3.04 2.10
CA LEU A 143 -10.18 2.94 2.04
C LEU A 143 -9.80 2.24 0.73
N LYS A 144 -9.92 2.95 -0.37
CA LYS A 144 -9.59 2.45 -1.70
C LYS A 144 -8.08 2.59 -1.89
N ALA A 145 -7.41 1.49 -2.28
CA ALA A 145 -6.07 1.62 -2.83
C ALA A 145 -6.17 2.65 -3.97
N GLU A 146 -5.40 3.71 -3.87
CA GLU A 146 -5.22 4.57 -5.01
C GLU A 146 -4.70 3.65 -6.11
N THR A 147 -5.45 3.51 -7.19
CA THR A 147 -4.85 3.09 -8.44
C THR A 147 -3.76 4.13 -8.61
N ASN A 148 -2.51 3.72 -8.43
CA ASN A 148 -1.38 4.58 -8.72
C ASN A 148 -1.65 5.15 -10.11
N THR A 149 -2.23 6.33 -10.16
CA THR A 149 -2.16 7.17 -11.32
C THR A 149 -0.67 7.36 -11.55
N LEU A 150 -0.24 7.15 -12.75
CA LEU A 150 1.12 7.00 -13.27
C LEU A 150 2.18 7.95 -12.69
N GLU A 151 1.78 9.02 -12.01
CA GLU A 151 2.68 10.07 -11.48
C GLU A 151 3.63 9.61 -10.35
N ASN A 152 3.22 8.67 -9.47
CA ASN A 152 4.14 8.16 -8.44
C ASN A 152 4.94 6.93 -8.89
N SER A 153 4.44 6.17 -9.86
CA SER A 153 5.20 5.09 -10.47
C SER A 153 6.30 5.63 -11.39
N ASP A 154 6.05 6.76 -12.06
CA ASP A 154 7.02 7.39 -12.94
C ASP A 154 8.21 7.97 -12.14
N ASN A 155 7.97 8.61 -10.99
CA ASN A 155 9.05 9.08 -10.13
C ASN A 155 9.92 7.95 -9.57
N HIS A 156 9.31 6.86 -9.08
CA HIS A 156 10.08 5.71 -8.58
C HIS A 156 10.80 4.96 -9.70
N PHE A 157 10.17 4.86 -10.86
CA PHE A 157 10.80 4.26 -12.03
C PHE A 157 11.99 5.11 -12.51
N GLU A 158 11.83 6.44 -12.57
CA GLU A 158 12.89 7.38 -12.91
C GLU A 158 14.06 7.29 -11.92
N GLU A 159 13.80 7.25 -10.61
CA GLU A 159 14.82 7.10 -9.57
C GLU A 159 15.60 5.78 -9.72
N ILE A 160 14.89 4.67 -9.99
CA ILE A 160 15.51 3.35 -10.24
C ILE A 160 16.35 3.40 -11.51
N MET A 161 15.82 3.98 -12.57
CA MET A 161 16.56 4.13 -13.83
C MET A 161 17.83 4.97 -13.66
N GLN A 162 17.75 6.08 -12.92
CA GLN A 162 18.93 6.88 -12.60
C GLN A 162 19.97 6.08 -11.82
N LEU A 163 19.58 5.26 -10.85
CA LEU A 163 20.48 4.39 -10.10
C LEU A 163 21.17 3.36 -11.03
N ILE A 164 20.40 2.74 -11.92
CA ILE A 164 20.93 1.77 -12.90
C ILE A 164 21.93 2.44 -13.86
N LEU A 165 21.63 3.63 -14.34
CA LEU A 165 22.52 4.39 -15.21
C LEU A 165 23.81 4.79 -14.48
N GLN A 166 23.73 5.23 -13.22
CA GLN A 166 24.89 5.53 -12.38
C GLN A 166 25.76 4.28 -12.15
N LEU A 167 25.13 3.12 -11.91
CA LEU A 167 25.86 1.86 -11.75
C LEU A 167 26.59 1.48 -13.05
N ARG A 168 25.92 1.57 -14.21
CA ARG A 168 26.55 1.33 -15.51
C ARG A 168 27.73 2.27 -15.77
N ASP A 169 27.59 3.55 -15.48
CA ASP A 169 28.67 4.54 -15.65
C ASP A 169 29.86 4.24 -14.73
N ARG A 170 29.62 3.78 -13.51
CA ARG A 170 30.65 3.32 -12.60
C ARG A 170 31.41 2.11 -13.16
N MET A 171 30.67 1.10 -13.67
CA MET A 171 31.28 -0.08 -14.30
C MET A 171 32.18 0.31 -15.49
N ARG A 172 31.72 1.26 -16.30
CA ARG A 172 32.56 1.79 -17.42
C ARG A 172 33.83 2.47 -16.95
N LYS A 173 33.76 3.26 -15.87
CA LYS A 173 34.97 3.92 -15.28
C LYS A 173 35.96 2.91 -14.72
N GLU A 174 35.44 1.81 -14.13
CA GLU A 174 36.24 0.69 -13.63
C GLU A 174 36.72 -0.26 -14.76
N LYS A 175 36.41 0.06 -16.03
CA LYS A 175 36.69 -0.75 -17.22
C LYS A 175 36.07 -2.14 -17.22
N ASN A 176 34.99 -2.32 -16.43
CA ASN A 176 34.17 -3.53 -16.43
C ASN A 176 33.11 -3.44 -17.54
N TRP A 177 33.56 -3.63 -18.77
CA TRP A 177 32.74 -3.49 -19.97
C TRP A 177 31.68 -4.56 -20.05
N GLU A 178 31.98 -5.78 -19.60
CA GLU A 178 31.05 -6.92 -19.59
C GLU A 178 29.76 -6.61 -18.80
N THR A 179 29.91 -6.11 -17.58
CA THR A 179 28.75 -5.73 -16.74
C THR A 179 28.01 -4.52 -17.32
N ALA A 180 28.73 -3.53 -17.87
CA ALA A 180 28.11 -2.37 -18.47
C ALA A 180 27.27 -2.71 -19.71
N ASP A 181 27.76 -3.63 -20.55
CA ASP A 181 27.02 -4.13 -21.72
C ASP A 181 25.86 -5.03 -21.32
N PHE A 182 26.03 -5.89 -20.32
CA PHE A 182 24.93 -6.70 -19.76
C PHE A 182 23.76 -5.81 -19.29
N ILE A 183 24.02 -4.74 -18.56
CA ILE A 183 22.98 -3.80 -18.10
C ILE A 183 22.25 -3.20 -19.31
N ARG A 184 22.99 -2.76 -20.34
CA ARG A 184 22.39 -2.20 -21.56
C ARG A 184 21.49 -3.19 -22.28
N ASP A 185 21.98 -4.41 -22.45
CA ASP A 185 21.28 -5.43 -23.21
C ASP A 185 20.03 -5.95 -22.48
N GLU A 186 20.09 -6.05 -21.13
CA GLU A 186 18.91 -6.40 -20.35
C GLU A 186 17.84 -5.31 -20.39
N LEU A 187 18.21 -4.03 -20.31
CA LEU A 187 17.27 -2.93 -20.47
C LEU A 187 16.67 -2.90 -21.89
N ALA A 188 17.47 -3.17 -22.92
CA ALA A 188 16.98 -3.25 -24.29
C ALA A 188 15.96 -4.39 -24.49
N ARG A 189 16.12 -5.53 -23.80
CA ARG A 189 15.12 -6.62 -23.79
C ARG A 189 13.80 -6.22 -23.17
N GLN A 190 13.82 -5.27 -22.21
CA GLN A 190 12.62 -4.70 -21.60
C GLN A 190 12.05 -3.51 -22.38
N GLY A 191 12.56 -3.22 -23.57
CA GLY A 191 12.10 -2.13 -24.42
C GLY A 191 12.67 -0.76 -24.03
N ILE A 192 13.74 -0.70 -23.22
CA ILE A 192 14.38 0.55 -22.79
C ILE A 192 15.71 0.68 -23.54
N VAL A 193 15.89 1.76 -24.27
CA VAL A 193 17.10 2.05 -25.03
C VAL A 193 17.91 3.13 -24.33
N ILE A 194 19.20 2.87 -24.13
CA ILE A 194 20.15 3.83 -23.52
C ILE A 194 20.94 4.52 -24.63
N LYS A 195 21.06 5.85 -24.53
CA LYS A 195 21.86 6.70 -25.42
C LYS A 195 22.88 7.48 -24.60
N ASP A 196 24.14 7.36 -24.95
CA ASP A 196 25.22 8.16 -24.37
C ASP A 196 25.27 9.53 -25.08
N THR A 197 25.15 10.62 -24.33
CA THR A 197 25.22 11.99 -24.85
C THR A 197 26.39 12.74 -24.18
N PRO A 198 26.87 13.85 -24.77
CA PRO A 198 27.90 14.68 -24.12
C PRO A 198 27.53 15.23 -22.73
N ARG A 199 26.22 15.24 -22.41
CA ARG A 199 25.67 15.71 -21.13
C ARG A 199 25.37 14.58 -20.14
N GLY A 200 25.66 13.31 -20.53
CA GLY A 200 25.36 12.12 -19.72
C GLY A 200 24.58 11.07 -20.48
N THR A 201 24.30 9.95 -19.81
CA THR A 201 23.50 8.86 -20.36
C THR A 201 22.01 9.16 -20.17
N VAL A 202 21.24 9.06 -21.26
CA VAL A 202 19.77 9.20 -21.26
C VAL A 202 19.13 7.90 -21.71
N TRP A 203 17.86 7.72 -21.40
CA TRP A 203 17.11 6.55 -21.79
C TRP A 203 15.74 6.93 -22.39
N GLU A 204 15.19 6.04 -23.22
CA GLU A 204 13.86 6.17 -23.83
C GLU A 204 13.23 4.80 -24.02
N TYR A 205 11.91 4.74 -24.12
CA TYR A 205 11.20 3.54 -24.54
C TYR A 205 11.33 3.34 -26.06
N LYS A 206 11.43 2.07 -26.46
CA LYS A 206 11.51 1.68 -27.88
C LYS A 206 10.12 1.68 -28.51
#